data_d7e6f24151f6f6ecf2817e2340d41b4a
#
_entry.id   d7e6f24151f6f6ecf2817e2340d41b4a
#
_cell.length_a   1.000
_cell.length_b   1.000
_cell.length_c   1.000
_cell.angle_alpha   90.00
_cell.angle_beta   90.00
_cell.angle_gamma   90.00
#
_symmetry.space_group_name_H-M   'P 1'
#
loop_
_entity.id
_entity.type
_entity.pdbx_description
1 polymer ?
#
loop_
_entity_poly.entity_id
_entity_poly.type
_entity_poly.pdbx_seq_one_letter_code
_entity_poly.pdbx_strand_id
1 'polypeptide(L)'
;MQEAEFAGFDAPAWDAAYREKSKDDFLLFAKGLKIPSAQGPQLLGSCIAPFQEEAFSAFAETLKAVRDGEMPPWKRFWMERTKKTSKDADLAIMLIWLVAFAARPLFVQVCASNQKQAAIVKRRAEALLHYNLWLGELVDIQQNKLYGPDRLGVVNIEATGTAGGAQGETPDLLVLNELVHVDKWSVMEAHLNNASGVPRGVVIISTNAGIKGSKAWLWRTDAINKPERWWTQFQVGAPWLSQADMEEAKERDPVGAEYSRLWLGQWISGVGDAVGDATLDKCFRLNGPVTEAEDGWKYLAGLDLGINHDHSGVAVVGVHSKLQRLRVAYFRAWEPSLENDKGVKEVDIAAVEEGCRQVNKIFTPMWFGYDPAAGGSFLAQRLRKKGLKMREMTFGSPKNQTAMATAFVIAMKDSRLECYDDADGRLRRDFGKFDIDRSRMGKYKLTSVSDAYGHADVGTALVITLPLAIELLGWGGFAQDGTIAWDGDAEDLTEEEVEELPDELRDIYEMGEEDDDWKHRKPGRNPAAW
;
A
#
# COMPACT_ATOMS: atom_id res chain seq x y z
N MET A 1 29.13 -12.43 29.27
CA MET A 1 30.39 -11.78 28.85
C MET A 1 30.25 -10.26 28.67
N GLN A 2 29.04 -9.71 28.61
CA GLN A 2 28.78 -8.28 28.38
C GLN A 2 28.79 -7.42 29.66
N GLU A 3 28.47 -7.95 30.83
CA GLU A 3 28.57 -7.22 32.09
C GLU A 3 30.02 -7.02 32.58
N ALA A 4 30.95 -7.86 32.13
CA ALA A 4 32.36 -7.79 32.55
C ALA A 4 33.14 -6.63 31.89
N GLU A 5 32.70 -6.11 30.73
CA GLU A 5 33.36 -4.96 30.07
C GLU A 5 33.03 -3.62 30.76
N PHE A 6 31.96 -3.58 31.53
CA PHE A 6 31.50 -2.38 32.24
C PHE A 6 31.57 -2.50 33.77
N ALA A 7 31.93 -3.66 34.29
CA ALA A 7 32.08 -3.90 35.72
C ALA A 7 33.38 -3.25 36.24
N GLY A 8 33.26 -2.10 36.88
CA GLY A 8 34.38 -1.46 37.58
C GLY A 8 34.52 0.06 37.38
N PHE A 9 33.55 0.71 36.73
CA PHE A 9 33.55 2.17 36.62
C PHE A 9 32.48 2.79 37.53
N ASP A 10 32.87 3.78 38.35
CA ASP A 10 31.90 4.73 38.91
C ASP A 10 31.20 5.48 37.79
N ALA A 11 29.88 5.72 37.92
CA ALA A 11 29.04 6.26 36.83
C ALA A 11 29.61 7.53 36.15
N PRO A 12 30.20 8.53 36.84
CA PRO A 12 30.81 9.70 36.20
C PRO A 12 32.10 9.37 35.42
N ALA A 13 32.93 8.44 35.94
CA ALA A 13 34.18 8.04 35.29
C ALA A 13 33.90 7.13 34.09
N TRP A 14 32.89 6.29 34.20
CA TRP A 14 32.37 5.50 33.08
C TRP A 14 31.85 6.38 31.93
N ASP A 15 31.06 7.39 32.25
CA ASP A 15 30.50 8.32 31.24
C ASP A 15 31.60 9.03 30.45
N ALA A 16 32.65 9.54 31.11
CA ALA A 16 33.76 10.22 30.46
C ALA A 16 34.62 9.27 29.60
N ALA A 17 34.97 8.10 30.12
CA ALA A 17 35.75 7.10 29.40
C ALA A 17 34.96 6.49 28.22
N TYR A 18 33.69 6.27 28.43
CA TYR A 18 32.79 5.79 27.39
C TYR A 18 32.66 6.83 26.24
N ARG A 19 32.43 8.10 26.56
CA ARG A 19 32.33 9.19 25.58
C ARG A 19 33.61 9.29 24.74
N GLU A 20 34.78 9.23 25.39
CA GLU A 20 36.06 9.33 24.68
C GLU A 20 36.28 8.17 23.72
N LYS A 21 36.04 6.93 24.15
CA LYS A 21 36.14 5.74 23.28
C LYS A 21 35.10 5.71 22.20
N SER A 22 33.88 6.18 22.50
CA SER A 22 32.75 6.21 21.58
C SER A 22 32.96 7.13 20.36
N LYS A 23 33.92 8.09 20.45
CA LYS A 23 34.29 8.93 19.30
C LYS A 23 34.78 8.11 18.12
N ASP A 24 35.58 7.07 18.42
CA ASP A 24 36.26 6.26 17.43
C ASP A 24 35.63 4.87 17.21
N ASP A 25 34.69 4.50 18.04
CA ASP A 25 34.00 3.22 18.02
C ASP A 25 32.48 3.40 18.01
N PHE A 26 31.90 3.37 16.81
CA PHE A 26 30.47 3.48 16.61
C PHE A 26 29.68 2.33 17.28
N LEU A 27 30.21 1.11 17.26
CA LEU A 27 29.52 -0.05 17.82
C LEU A 27 29.49 0.04 19.36
N LEU A 28 30.59 0.46 19.98
CA LEU A 28 30.64 0.75 21.41
C LEU A 28 29.64 1.86 21.76
N PHE A 29 29.61 2.96 21.00
CA PHE A 29 28.64 4.03 21.16
C PHE A 29 27.21 3.49 21.14
N ALA A 30 26.83 2.75 20.12
CA ALA A 30 25.47 2.21 19.96
C ALA A 30 25.09 1.30 21.14
N LYS A 31 25.97 0.35 21.51
CA LYS A 31 25.73 -0.60 22.59
C LYS A 31 25.57 0.06 23.97
N GLY A 32 26.23 1.17 24.21
CA GLY A 32 26.16 1.90 25.49
C GLY A 32 24.98 2.86 25.60
N LEU A 33 24.18 3.03 24.57
CA LEU A 33 22.98 3.87 24.63
C LEU A 33 21.84 3.19 25.38
N LYS A 34 21.16 3.97 26.23
CA LYS A 34 19.88 3.57 26.83
C LYS A 34 18.75 3.77 25.82
N ILE A 35 17.96 2.72 25.64
CA ILE A 35 16.78 2.73 24.78
C ILE A 35 15.53 2.36 25.59
N PRO A 36 14.31 2.79 25.15
CA PRO A 36 13.08 2.39 25.82
C PRO A 36 12.81 0.89 25.66
N SER A 37 12.37 0.25 26.74
CA SER A 37 11.84 -1.11 26.72
C SER A 37 10.57 -1.22 27.55
N ALA A 38 9.86 -2.36 27.46
CA ALA A 38 8.66 -2.62 28.26
C ALA A 38 8.94 -2.64 29.77
N GLN A 39 10.19 -2.94 30.17
CA GLN A 39 10.64 -2.97 31.57
C GLN A 39 11.30 -1.66 32.02
N GLY A 40 11.30 -0.64 31.19
CA GLY A 40 12.00 0.62 31.43
C GLY A 40 13.25 0.77 30.54
N PRO A 41 14.03 1.85 30.71
CA PRO A 41 15.25 2.07 29.92
C PRO A 41 16.28 0.98 30.14
N GLN A 42 16.84 0.43 29.06
CA GLN A 42 17.91 -0.57 29.11
C GLN A 42 19.02 -0.24 28.10
N LEU A 43 20.23 -0.77 28.32
CA LEU A 43 21.32 -0.61 27.37
C LEU A 43 21.02 -1.38 26.09
N LEU A 44 21.23 -0.76 24.92
CA LEU A 44 21.06 -1.43 23.65
C LEU A 44 21.94 -2.68 23.54
N GLY A 45 23.17 -2.62 24.05
CA GLY A 45 24.09 -3.76 24.05
C GLY A 45 23.59 -5.00 24.79
N SER A 46 22.65 -4.85 25.74
CA SER A 46 22.05 -5.99 26.45
C SER A 46 20.91 -6.66 25.69
N CYS A 47 20.38 -6.01 24.64
CA CYS A 47 19.21 -6.49 23.87
C CYS A 47 19.35 -6.32 22.36
N ILE A 48 20.53 -5.95 21.87
CA ILE A 48 20.78 -5.79 20.44
C ILE A 48 20.52 -7.11 19.70
N ALA A 49 19.70 -7.03 18.64
CA ALA A 49 19.44 -8.19 17.82
C ALA A 49 20.62 -8.47 16.86
N PRO A 50 20.86 -9.74 16.47
CA PRO A 50 21.96 -10.09 15.57
C PRO A 50 21.98 -9.28 14.27
N PHE A 51 20.82 -9.01 13.67
CA PHE A 51 20.72 -8.23 12.45
C PHE A 51 21.07 -6.74 12.64
N GLN A 52 20.83 -6.19 13.85
CA GLN A 52 21.24 -4.82 14.18
C GLN A 52 22.76 -4.75 14.36
N GLU A 53 23.34 -5.72 15.08
CA GLU A 53 24.77 -5.79 15.30
C GLU A 53 25.54 -5.98 13.97
N GLU A 54 25.02 -6.83 13.07
CA GLU A 54 25.55 -6.99 11.71
C GLU A 54 25.55 -5.66 10.95
N ALA A 55 24.41 -4.95 10.94
CA ALA A 55 24.29 -3.67 10.27
C ALA A 55 25.22 -2.62 10.86
N PHE A 56 25.24 -2.48 12.18
CA PHE A 56 26.09 -1.50 12.86
C PHE A 56 27.58 -1.79 12.63
N SER A 57 27.98 -3.06 12.61
CA SER A 57 29.36 -3.44 12.29
C SER A 57 29.73 -3.07 10.85
N ALA A 58 28.81 -3.30 9.89
CA ALA A 58 29.04 -2.92 8.49
C ALA A 58 29.08 -1.40 8.27
N PHE A 59 28.29 -0.66 9.04
CA PHE A 59 28.29 0.80 8.98
C PHE A 59 29.48 1.44 9.67
N ALA A 60 30.05 0.84 10.72
CA ALA A 60 31.04 1.45 11.61
C ALA A 60 32.20 2.12 10.85
N GLU A 61 32.92 1.37 10.01
CA GLU A 61 34.07 1.89 9.24
C GLU A 61 33.62 2.94 8.21
N THR A 62 32.44 2.77 7.61
CA THR A 62 31.89 3.74 6.65
C THR A 62 31.54 5.06 7.33
N LEU A 63 30.86 5.00 8.47
CA LEU A 63 30.49 6.20 9.24
C LEU A 63 31.73 6.94 9.75
N LYS A 64 32.76 6.19 10.19
CA LYS A 64 34.06 6.75 10.60
C LYS A 64 34.72 7.48 9.42
N ALA A 65 34.80 6.85 8.26
CA ALA A 65 35.36 7.47 7.06
C ALA A 65 34.58 8.73 6.62
N VAL A 66 33.25 8.71 6.70
CA VAL A 66 32.38 9.89 6.42
C VAL A 66 32.70 11.00 7.41
N ARG A 67 32.77 10.70 8.71
CA ARG A 67 33.12 11.67 9.76
C ARG A 67 34.49 12.32 9.53
N ASP A 68 35.49 11.52 9.24
CA ASP A 68 36.89 11.95 9.11
C ASP A 68 37.21 12.52 7.72
N GLY A 69 36.31 12.36 6.75
CA GLY A 69 36.50 12.81 5.38
C GLY A 69 37.39 11.89 4.56
N GLU A 70 37.45 10.63 4.91
CA GLU A 70 38.20 9.58 4.23
C GLU A 70 37.34 8.84 3.18
N MET A 71 37.97 7.97 2.39
CA MET A 71 37.25 7.12 1.43
C MET A 71 36.54 5.98 2.17
N PRO A 72 35.19 5.90 2.11
CA PRO A 72 34.48 4.85 2.79
C PRO A 72 34.65 3.50 2.09
N PRO A 73 34.72 2.39 2.84
CA PRO A 73 34.80 1.04 2.27
C PRO A 73 33.55 0.71 1.44
N TRP A 74 32.39 1.19 1.88
CA TRP A 74 31.12 1.05 1.17
C TRP A 74 30.51 2.41 0.89
N LYS A 75 30.04 2.61 -0.37
CA LYS A 75 29.34 3.85 -0.75
C LYS A 75 27.83 3.67 -0.90
N ARG A 76 27.36 2.43 -0.89
CA ARG A 76 25.94 2.13 -1.14
C ARG A 76 25.48 1.04 -0.17
N PHE A 77 24.37 1.31 0.49
CA PHE A 77 23.74 0.39 1.43
C PHE A 77 22.26 0.22 1.08
N TRP A 78 21.82 -1.02 1.03
CA TRP A 78 20.41 -1.39 0.90
C TRP A 78 19.98 -2.14 2.15
N MET A 79 19.19 -1.50 3.01
CA MET A 79 18.65 -2.07 4.24
C MET A 79 17.14 -2.25 4.07
N GLU A 80 16.72 -3.47 3.75
CA GLU A 80 15.32 -3.85 3.59
C GLU A 80 14.88 -4.65 4.81
N ARG A 81 13.98 -4.05 5.59
CA ARG A 81 13.51 -4.65 6.83
C ARG A 81 12.00 -4.49 6.96
N THR A 82 11.34 -5.51 7.52
CA THR A 82 9.89 -5.48 7.77
C THR A 82 9.50 -4.48 8.85
N LYS A 83 8.19 -4.29 9.06
CA LYS A 83 7.66 -3.43 10.13
C LYS A 83 8.17 -3.87 11.51
N LYS A 84 8.30 -2.90 12.42
CA LYS A 84 8.72 -3.08 13.82
C LYS A 84 10.14 -3.70 14.02
N THR A 85 11.02 -3.60 13.03
CA THR A 85 12.41 -4.05 13.12
C THR A 85 13.39 -2.93 13.46
N SER A 86 12.94 -1.87 14.08
CA SER A 86 13.70 -0.71 14.60
C SER A 86 14.49 0.13 13.58
N LYS A 87 14.31 -0.03 12.26
CA LYS A 87 15.12 0.65 11.24
C LYS A 87 15.27 2.16 11.43
N ASP A 88 14.19 2.88 11.82
CA ASP A 88 14.25 4.33 12.07
C ASP A 88 15.04 4.70 13.33
N ALA A 89 15.03 3.84 14.36
CA ALA A 89 15.82 4.04 15.56
C ALA A 89 17.30 3.78 15.29
N ASP A 90 17.60 2.74 14.51
CA ASP A 90 18.98 2.43 14.11
C ASP A 90 19.57 3.57 13.26
N LEU A 91 18.78 4.13 12.32
CA LEU A 91 19.17 5.34 11.58
C LEU A 91 19.42 6.53 12.52
N ALA A 92 18.56 6.77 13.49
CA ALA A 92 18.73 7.87 14.45
C ALA A 92 20.02 7.73 15.26
N ILE A 93 20.40 6.51 15.67
CA ILE A 93 21.67 6.23 16.36
C ILE A 93 22.86 6.62 15.48
N MET A 94 22.86 6.21 14.20
CA MET A 94 23.92 6.54 13.26
C MET A 94 24.04 8.05 13.03
N LEU A 95 22.92 8.74 12.86
CA LEU A 95 22.87 10.19 12.63
C LEU A 95 23.36 10.98 13.84
N ILE A 96 22.96 10.58 15.06
CA ILE A 96 23.42 11.20 16.31
C ILE A 96 24.94 11.04 16.44
N TRP A 97 25.48 9.84 16.20
CA TRP A 97 26.92 9.61 16.29
C TRP A 97 27.72 10.50 15.33
N LEU A 98 27.27 10.59 14.07
CA LEU A 98 27.93 11.43 13.05
C LEU A 98 27.98 12.89 13.46
N VAL A 99 26.88 13.48 13.95
CA VAL A 99 26.87 14.89 14.31
C VAL A 99 27.55 15.14 15.65
N ALA A 100 27.40 14.26 16.63
CA ALA A 100 28.02 14.40 17.96
C ALA A 100 29.55 14.40 17.89
N PHE A 101 30.13 13.64 16.96
CA PHE A 101 31.57 13.46 16.83
C PHE A 101 32.14 13.98 15.51
N ALA A 102 31.42 14.88 14.83
CA ALA A 102 31.92 15.47 13.59
C ALA A 102 33.26 16.18 13.82
N ALA A 103 34.29 15.75 13.09
CA ALA A 103 35.64 16.31 13.16
C ALA A 103 35.89 17.43 12.11
N ARG A 104 34.96 17.63 11.22
CA ARG A 104 34.99 18.61 10.11
C ARG A 104 33.58 19.08 9.78
N PRO A 105 33.41 20.11 8.95
CA PRO A 105 32.11 20.41 8.35
C PRO A 105 31.56 19.14 7.66
N LEU A 106 30.42 18.66 8.15
CA LEU A 106 29.76 17.43 7.71
C LEU A 106 28.30 17.71 7.45
N PHE A 107 27.83 17.37 6.25
CA PHE A 107 26.43 17.54 5.87
C PHE A 107 25.79 16.18 5.55
N VAL A 108 24.71 15.89 6.25
CA VAL A 108 23.91 14.68 6.05
C VAL A 108 22.50 15.07 5.64
N GLN A 109 22.02 14.51 4.55
CA GLN A 109 20.65 14.68 4.08
C GLN A 109 19.84 13.42 4.33
N VAL A 110 18.71 13.54 5.01
CA VAL A 110 17.71 12.47 5.17
C VAL A 110 16.47 12.85 4.39
N CYS A 111 16.08 11.99 3.45
CA CYS A 111 14.88 12.17 2.63
C CYS A 111 13.87 11.06 2.94
N ALA A 112 12.61 11.43 3.15
CA ALA A 112 11.50 10.50 3.31
C ALA A 112 10.35 10.89 2.36
N SER A 113 9.42 9.97 2.12
CA SER A 113 8.31 10.18 1.18
C SER A 113 7.43 11.39 1.53
N ASN A 114 7.23 11.65 2.83
CA ASN A 114 6.41 12.77 3.31
C ASN A 114 6.88 13.26 4.69
N GLN A 115 6.34 14.42 5.13
CA GLN A 115 6.69 15.05 6.40
C GLN A 115 6.45 14.17 7.64
N LYS A 116 5.41 13.33 7.62
CA LYS A 116 5.12 12.44 8.75
C LYS A 116 6.19 11.34 8.87
N GLN A 117 6.66 10.81 7.75
CA GLN A 117 7.75 9.82 7.71
C GLN A 117 9.09 10.45 8.10
N ALA A 118 9.40 11.65 7.60
CA ALA A 118 10.59 12.40 7.99
C ALA A 118 10.63 12.65 9.51
N ALA A 119 9.49 13.03 10.10
CA ALA A 119 9.36 13.27 11.53
C ALA A 119 9.59 12.00 12.41
N ILE A 120 9.51 10.77 11.85
CA ILE A 120 9.74 9.55 12.63
C ILE A 120 11.21 9.46 13.05
N VAL A 121 12.15 9.66 12.12
CA VAL A 121 13.59 9.62 12.43
C VAL A 121 13.95 10.67 13.48
N LYS A 122 13.41 11.90 13.33
CA LYS A 122 13.59 12.97 14.30
C LYS A 122 13.10 12.56 15.70
N ARG A 123 11.87 12.04 15.82
CA ARG A 123 11.32 11.59 17.11
C ARG A 123 12.13 10.47 17.74
N ARG A 124 12.76 9.59 16.94
CA ARG A 124 13.68 8.58 17.46
C ARG A 124 14.96 9.21 18.01
N ALA A 125 15.49 10.22 17.35
CA ALA A 125 16.63 10.98 17.88
C ALA A 125 16.27 11.71 19.19
N GLU A 126 15.13 12.39 19.24
CA GLU A 126 14.63 13.05 20.47
C GLU A 126 14.47 12.05 21.63
N ALA A 127 13.92 10.86 21.37
CA ALA A 127 13.79 9.82 22.37
C ALA A 127 15.16 9.34 22.87
N LEU A 128 16.15 9.18 22.01
CA LEU A 128 17.50 8.80 22.41
C LEU A 128 18.15 9.87 23.33
N LEU A 129 17.99 11.16 23.02
CA LEU A 129 18.48 12.23 23.87
C LEU A 129 17.78 12.22 25.24
N HIS A 130 16.47 11.94 25.27
CA HIS A 130 15.70 11.85 26.51
C HIS A 130 16.24 10.76 27.46
N TYR A 131 16.59 9.60 26.94
CA TYR A 131 17.14 8.49 27.76
C TYR A 131 18.65 8.60 28.03
N ASN A 132 19.36 9.45 27.27
CA ASN A 132 20.81 9.65 27.35
C ASN A 132 21.11 11.15 27.45
N LEU A 133 20.85 11.74 28.62
CA LEU A 133 20.90 13.20 28.83
C LEU A 133 22.25 13.81 28.43
N TRP A 134 23.33 13.09 28.55
CA TRP A 134 24.65 13.54 28.12
C TRP A 134 24.76 13.82 26.61
N LEU A 135 23.89 13.19 25.76
CA LEU A 135 23.82 13.51 24.33
C LEU A 135 23.32 14.93 24.08
N GLY A 136 22.52 15.49 24.99
CA GLY A 136 22.05 16.88 24.88
C GLY A 136 23.17 17.92 25.01
N GLU A 137 24.36 17.54 25.50
CA GLU A 137 25.56 18.37 25.50
C GLU A 137 26.26 18.38 24.12
N LEU A 138 26.00 17.35 23.28
CA LEU A 138 26.66 17.13 22.00
C LEU A 138 25.73 17.32 20.80
N VAL A 139 24.41 17.21 21.00
CA VAL A 139 23.45 17.27 19.89
C VAL A 139 22.30 18.19 20.22
N ASP A 140 22.07 19.17 19.37
CA ASP A 140 20.91 20.07 19.42
C ASP A 140 19.94 19.74 18.30
N ILE A 141 18.65 19.53 18.62
CA ILE A 141 17.59 19.18 17.67
C ILE A 141 16.65 20.39 17.50
N GLN A 142 16.71 21.02 16.35
CA GLN A 142 15.88 22.19 16.01
C GLN A 142 15.03 21.91 14.78
N GLN A 143 13.72 22.09 14.86
CA GLN A 143 12.80 21.87 13.75
C GLN A 143 13.05 20.50 13.05
N ASN A 144 13.64 20.52 11.86
CA ASN A 144 13.97 19.33 11.06
C ASN A 144 15.49 19.11 10.94
N LYS A 145 16.27 19.64 11.86
CA LYS A 145 17.74 19.54 11.80
C LYS A 145 18.32 19.03 13.11
N LEU A 146 19.38 18.24 13.01
CA LEU A 146 20.25 17.88 14.12
C LEU A 146 21.58 18.60 13.91
N TYR A 147 22.08 19.24 14.96
CA TYR A 147 23.36 19.94 14.96
C TYR A 147 24.30 19.29 15.98
N GLY A 148 25.54 19.09 15.59
CA GLY A 148 26.64 18.73 16.46
C GLY A 148 27.29 19.96 17.11
N PRO A 149 28.36 19.75 17.91
CA PRO A 149 29.13 20.82 18.54
C PRO A 149 29.63 21.81 17.48
N ASP A 150 29.58 23.09 17.81
CA ASP A 150 29.99 24.20 16.92
C ASP A 150 29.33 24.17 15.53
N ARG A 151 28.25 23.41 15.40
CA ARG A 151 27.54 23.14 14.14
C ARG A 151 28.42 22.57 13.01
N LEU A 152 29.47 21.86 13.38
CA LEU A 152 30.32 21.15 12.41
C LEU A 152 29.54 20.04 11.71
N GLY A 153 28.79 19.25 12.45
CA GLY A 153 27.87 18.25 11.90
C GLY A 153 26.45 18.80 11.77
N VAL A 154 25.85 18.63 10.60
CA VAL A 154 24.46 19.00 10.36
C VAL A 154 23.73 17.86 9.66
N VAL A 155 22.62 17.41 10.25
CA VAL A 155 21.64 16.52 9.58
C VAL A 155 20.42 17.36 9.22
N ASN A 156 20.03 17.34 7.97
CA ASN A 156 18.79 17.93 7.47
C ASN A 156 17.79 16.80 7.18
N ILE A 157 16.58 16.90 7.73
CA ILE A 157 15.54 15.87 7.59
C ILE A 157 14.37 16.47 6.80
N GLU A 158 14.18 16.03 5.56
CA GLU A 158 13.20 16.60 4.64
C GLU A 158 12.27 15.56 4.03
N ALA A 159 11.10 16.04 3.63
CA ALA A 159 10.19 15.27 2.78
C ALA A 159 10.48 15.55 1.30
N THR A 160 10.42 14.54 0.46
CA THR A 160 10.61 14.64 -1.01
C THR A 160 9.57 15.53 -1.72
N GLY A 161 8.52 15.94 -1.03
CA GLY A 161 7.46 16.80 -1.58
C GLY A 161 7.82 18.26 -1.80
N THR A 162 8.91 18.76 -1.22
CA THR A 162 9.35 20.17 -1.33
C THR A 162 10.39 20.29 -2.46
N ALA A 163 9.92 20.54 -3.66
CA ALA A 163 10.74 20.59 -4.88
C ALA A 163 11.80 21.71 -4.95
N GLY A 164 11.88 22.58 -3.95
CA GLY A 164 12.78 23.75 -3.97
C GLY A 164 14.16 23.53 -3.36
N GLY A 165 14.37 22.48 -2.55
CA GLY A 165 15.59 22.29 -1.77
C GLY A 165 16.62 21.32 -2.37
N ALA A 166 16.22 20.48 -3.33
CA ALA A 166 17.07 19.42 -3.87
C ALA A 166 18.21 19.87 -4.79
N GLN A 167 18.21 21.13 -5.24
CA GLN A 167 19.21 21.61 -6.19
C GLN A 167 20.39 22.28 -5.48
N GLY A 168 21.57 21.70 -5.64
CA GLY A 168 22.84 22.29 -5.23
C GLY A 168 23.43 21.81 -3.91
N GLU A 169 22.76 21.00 -3.14
CA GLU A 169 23.31 20.42 -1.91
C GLU A 169 24.13 19.17 -2.21
N THR A 170 25.33 19.08 -1.64
CA THR A 170 26.24 17.97 -1.83
C THR A 170 26.48 17.24 -0.50
N PRO A 171 25.60 16.32 -0.08
CA PRO A 171 25.73 15.65 1.20
C PRO A 171 26.88 14.66 1.21
N ASP A 172 27.60 14.58 2.33
CA ASP A 172 28.58 13.51 2.60
C ASP A 172 27.87 12.16 2.78
N LEU A 173 26.67 12.19 3.37
CA LEU A 173 25.79 11.03 3.53
C LEU A 173 24.35 11.40 3.15
N LEU A 174 23.76 10.61 2.27
CA LEU A 174 22.35 10.65 1.92
C LEU A 174 21.64 9.42 2.51
N VAL A 175 20.57 9.63 3.26
CA VAL A 175 19.68 8.58 3.73
C VAL A 175 18.35 8.70 3.02
N LEU A 176 17.95 7.67 2.29
CA LEU A 176 16.63 7.54 1.65
C LEU A 176 15.78 6.60 2.51
N ASN A 177 14.88 7.17 3.31
CA ASN A 177 14.04 6.40 4.22
C ASN A 177 12.66 6.14 3.61
N GLU A 178 12.18 4.90 3.72
CA GLU A 178 10.90 4.44 3.18
C GLU A 178 10.78 4.64 1.66
N LEU A 179 11.80 4.21 0.92
CA LEU A 179 11.92 4.41 -0.53
C LEU A 179 10.71 3.91 -1.32
N VAL A 180 10.07 2.81 -0.89
CA VAL A 180 8.92 2.23 -1.58
C VAL A 180 7.65 3.09 -1.54
N HIS A 181 7.62 4.11 -0.69
CA HIS A 181 6.50 5.05 -0.56
C HIS A 181 6.75 6.38 -1.26
N VAL A 182 7.77 6.47 -2.11
CA VAL A 182 8.12 7.71 -2.82
C VAL A 182 7.28 7.88 -4.08
N ASP A 183 6.48 8.96 -4.13
CA ASP A 183 5.69 9.32 -5.31
C ASP A 183 6.49 10.19 -6.30
N LYS A 184 7.30 11.13 -5.78
CA LYS A 184 8.07 12.09 -6.59
C LYS A 184 9.50 11.63 -6.83
N TRP A 185 9.66 10.67 -7.73
CA TRP A 185 10.96 10.08 -8.05
C TRP A 185 11.98 11.07 -8.61
N SER A 186 11.57 12.09 -9.33
CA SER A 186 12.48 13.13 -9.87
C SER A 186 13.25 13.87 -8.76
N VAL A 187 12.61 14.13 -7.62
CA VAL A 187 13.26 14.76 -6.46
C VAL A 187 14.26 13.80 -5.82
N MET A 188 13.86 12.52 -5.67
CA MET A 188 14.72 11.48 -5.11
C MET A 188 15.97 11.25 -5.98
N GLU A 189 15.78 11.22 -7.30
CA GLU A 189 16.89 11.10 -8.28
C GLU A 189 17.82 12.32 -8.22
N ALA A 190 17.30 13.52 -8.01
CA ALA A 190 18.13 14.72 -7.83
C ALA A 190 19.02 14.60 -6.59
N HIS A 191 18.47 14.20 -5.43
CA HIS A 191 19.27 13.95 -4.23
C HIS A 191 20.34 12.86 -4.44
N LEU A 192 19.97 11.78 -5.12
CA LEU A 192 20.92 10.70 -5.44
C LEU A 192 22.04 11.19 -6.35
N ASN A 193 21.73 11.99 -7.37
CA ASN A 193 22.72 12.58 -8.27
C ASN A 193 23.65 13.53 -7.52
N ASN A 194 23.12 14.35 -6.62
CA ASN A 194 23.90 15.25 -5.78
C ASN A 194 24.90 14.47 -4.90
N ALA A 195 24.43 13.44 -4.18
CA ALA A 195 25.28 12.59 -3.36
C ALA A 195 26.31 11.81 -4.19
N SER A 196 25.94 11.39 -5.40
CA SER A 196 26.85 10.67 -6.32
C SER A 196 27.94 11.56 -6.90
N GLY A 197 27.71 12.87 -6.96
CA GLY A 197 28.71 13.86 -7.36
C GLY A 197 29.82 14.09 -6.33
N VAL A 198 29.62 13.66 -5.08
CA VAL A 198 30.62 13.72 -4.02
C VAL A 198 31.52 12.48 -4.09
N PRO A 199 32.85 12.62 -4.29
CA PRO A 199 33.75 11.44 -4.43
C PRO A 199 33.68 10.47 -3.26
N ARG A 200 33.39 10.97 -2.06
CA ARG A 200 33.25 10.20 -0.80
C ARG A 200 31.80 10.01 -0.37
N GLY A 201 30.85 10.46 -1.18
CA GLY A 201 29.44 10.45 -0.86
C GLY A 201 28.89 9.04 -0.65
N VAL A 202 28.20 8.84 0.47
CA VAL A 202 27.57 7.58 0.86
C VAL A 202 26.06 7.69 0.71
N VAL A 203 25.40 6.62 0.26
CA VAL A 203 23.95 6.52 0.21
C VAL A 203 23.48 5.30 0.98
N ILE A 204 22.59 5.52 1.92
CA ILE A 204 21.89 4.48 2.69
C ILE A 204 20.42 4.49 2.27
N ILE A 205 19.92 3.37 1.79
CA ILE A 205 18.51 3.15 1.50
C ILE A 205 17.93 2.28 2.61
N SER A 206 16.92 2.79 3.31
CA SER A 206 16.19 2.07 4.35
C SER A 206 14.73 1.95 3.93
N THR A 207 14.23 0.72 3.75
CA THR A 207 12.90 0.52 3.19
C THR A 207 12.26 -0.80 3.64
N ASN A 208 10.96 -0.93 3.37
CA ASN A 208 10.24 -2.21 3.40
C ASN A 208 10.23 -2.83 1.98
N ALA A 209 9.60 -3.99 1.84
CA ALA A 209 9.26 -4.53 0.53
C ALA A 209 8.17 -3.68 -0.15
N GLY A 210 8.22 -3.62 -1.47
CA GLY A 210 7.33 -2.81 -2.30
C GLY A 210 6.68 -3.62 -3.43
N ILE A 211 6.57 -2.98 -4.58
CA ILE A 211 5.91 -3.53 -5.78
C ILE A 211 6.98 -3.88 -6.82
N LYS A 212 6.93 -5.10 -7.37
CA LYS A 212 7.80 -5.54 -8.46
C LYS A 212 7.57 -4.68 -9.71
N GLY A 213 8.64 -4.38 -10.43
CA GLY A 213 8.59 -3.51 -11.60
C GLY A 213 8.61 -2.01 -11.29
N SER A 214 8.46 -1.59 -10.04
CA SER A 214 8.60 -0.18 -9.63
C SER A 214 10.06 0.30 -9.74
N LYS A 215 10.29 1.61 -9.68
CA LYS A 215 11.65 2.16 -9.62
C LYS A 215 12.45 1.65 -8.41
N ALA A 216 11.79 1.50 -7.24
CA ALA A 216 12.42 0.90 -6.06
C ALA A 216 12.84 -0.55 -6.31
N TRP A 217 12.03 -1.33 -7.05
CA TRP A 217 12.36 -2.68 -7.46
C TRP A 217 13.61 -2.73 -8.36
N LEU A 218 13.75 -1.79 -9.30
CA LEU A 218 14.93 -1.70 -10.16
C LEU A 218 16.19 -1.43 -9.34
N TRP A 219 16.12 -0.54 -8.35
CA TRP A 219 17.24 -0.24 -7.46
C TRP A 219 17.59 -1.41 -6.54
N ARG A 220 16.57 -2.11 -6.02
CA ARG A 220 16.77 -3.36 -5.28
C ARG A 220 17.47 -4.42 -6.10
N THR A 221 17.02 -4.59 -7.34
CA THR A 221 17.60 -5.55 -8.27
C THR A 221 19.07 -5.20 -8.59
N ASP A 222 19.37 -3.90 -8.78
CA ASP A 222 20.75 -3.43 -8.94
C ASP A 222 21.59 -3.73 -7.69
N ALA A 223 21.05 -3.50 -6.50
CA ALA A 223 21.75 -3.78 -5.25
C ALA A 223 22.07 -5.27 -5.06
N ILE A 224 21.12 -6.16 -5.38
CA ILE A 224 21.33 -7.61 -5.31
C ILE A 224 22.35 -8.10 -6.36
N ASN A 225 22.25 -7.58 -7.58
CA ASN A 225 23.07 -8.06 -8.70
C ASN A 225 24.51 -7.49 -8.70
N LYS A 226 24.79 -6.48 -7.87
CA LYS A 226 26.11 -5.83 -7.78
C LYS A 226 26.64 -5.83 -6.34
N PRO A 227 26.87 -7.00 -5.73
CA PRO A 227 27.31 -7.12 -4.34
C PRO A 227 28.69 -6.47 -4.09
N GLU A 228 29.49 -6.24 -5.12
CA GLU A 228 30.75 -5.51 -5.04
C GLU A 228 30.58 -3.99 -4.84
N ARG A 229 29.37 -3.47 -5.11
CA ARG A 229 29.04 -2.04 -5.00
C ARG A 229 28.09 -1.73 -3.85
N TRP A 230 27.27 -2.71 -3.46
CA TRP A 230 26.22 -2.57 -2.48
C TRP A 230 26.43 -3.51 -1.30
N TRP A 231 26.44 -2.98 -0.10
CA TRP A 231 26.13 -3.78 1.07
C TRP A 231 24.61 -3.94 1.17
N THR A 232 24.14 -5.16 1.39
CA THR A 232 22.70 -5.46 1.41
C THR A 232 22.31 -6.22 2.66
N GLN A 233 21.18 -5.87 3.26
CA GLN A 233 20.58 -6.63 4.34
C GLN A 233 19.08 -6.78 4.12
N PHE A 234 18.59 -8.01 4.27
CA PHE A 234 17.18 -8.36 4.17
C PHE A 234 16.75 -9.00 5.48
N GLN A 235 15.90 -8.30 6.26
CA GLN A 235 15.47 -8.77 7.57
C GLN A 235 13.95 -8.89 7.66
N VAL A 236 13.47 -10.07 8.01
CA VAL A 236 12.07 -10.36 8.28
C VAL A 236 11.87 -10.63 9.77
N GLY A 237 10.98 -9.87 10.39
CA GLY A 237 10.69 -9.97 11.81
C GLY A 237 11.83 -9.49 12.73
N ALA A 238 11.58 -9.55 14.02
CA ALA A 238 12.54 -9.19 15.06
C ALA A 238 12.26 -10.02 16.32
N PRO A 239 13.25 -10.25 17.22
CA PRO A 239 13.08 -11.09 18.41
C PRO A 239 11.99 -10.62 19.39
N TRP A 240 11.64 -9.34 19.35
CA TRP A 240 10.59 -8.74 20.18
C TRP A 240 9.19 -8.78 19.56
N LEU A 241 9.04 -9.32 18.36
CA LEU A 241 7.72 -9.52 17.74
C LEU A 241 7.14 -10.87 18.17
N SER A 242 5.97 -10.84 18.76
CA SER A 242 5.25 -12.06 19.12
C SER A 242 4.46 -12.62 17.94
N GLN A 243 4.11 -13.90 18.01
CA GLN A 243 3.20 -14.51 17.05
C GLN A 243 1.84 -13.82 17.05
N ALA A 244 1.35 -13.38 18.21
CA ALA A 244 0.10 -12.64 18.32
C ALA A 244 0.13 -11.30 17.55
N ASP A 245 1.25 -10.55 17.58
CA ASP A 245 1.41 -9.33 16.77
C ASP A 245 1.30 -9.62 15.27
N MET A 246 1.83 -10.77 14.83
CA MET A 246 1.80 -11.19 13.43
C MET A 246 0.39 -11.62 13.00
N GLU A 247 -0.31 -12.35 13.86
CA GLU A 247 -1.69 -12.77 13.63
C GLU A 247 -2.64 -11.57 13.55
N GLU A 248 -2.55 -10.65 14.51
CA GLU A 248 -3.32 -9.41 14.50
C GLU A 248 -3.05 -8.56 13.23
N ALA A 249 -1.79 -8.49 12.80
CA ALA A 249 -1.45 -7.78 11.57
C ALA A 249 -2.06 -8.44 10.32
N LYS A 250 -2.10 -9.78 10.30
CA LYS A 250 -2.71 -10.56 9.21
C LYS A 250 -4.24 -10.38 9.20
N GLU A 251 -4.89 -10.38 10.36
CA GLU A 251 -6.33 -10.16 10.46
C GLU A 251 -6.76 -8.78 9.95
N ARG A 252 -5.92 -7.76 10.15
CA ARG A 252 -6.16 -6.40 9.63
C ARG A 252 -6.02 -6.29 8.11
N ASP A 253 -5.38 -7.24 7.47
CA ASP A 253 -5.20 -7.28 6.02
C ASP A 253 -5.75 -8.59 5.43
N PRO A 254 -7.07 -8.69 5.27
CA PRO A 254 -7.73 -9.92 4.83
C PRO A 254 -7.37 -10.36 3.41
N VAL A 255 -6.82 -9.48 2.59
CA VAL A 255 -6.35 -9.77 1.22
C VAL A 255 -4.84 -9.96 1.12
N GLY A 256 -4.11 -9.69 2.19
CA GLY A 256 -2.72 -10.09 2.39
C GLY A 256 -1.65 -9.30 1.65
N ALA A 257 -1.99 -8.22 0.93
CA ALA A 257 -0.99 -7.45 0.18
C ALA A 257 -0.07 -6.63 1.09
N GLU A 258 -0.66 -5.88 2.03
CA GLU A 258 0.10 -5.11 3.00
C GLU A 258 0.84 -6.02 3.97
N TYR A 259 0.20 -7.10 4.44
CA TYR A 259 0.82 -8.09 5.31
C TYR A 259 2.04 -8.73 4.65
N SER A 260 1.92 -9.15 3.38
CA SER A 260 3.02 -9.73 2.61
C SER A 260 4.20 -8.78 2.49
N ARG A 261 3.96 -7.51 2.15
CA ARG A 261 5.03 -6.51 2.01
C ARG A 261 5.67 -6.13 3.33
N LEU A 262 4.85 -5.72 4.28
CA LEU A 262 5.34 -5.04 5.48
C LEU A 262 5.76 -5.99 6.59
N TRP A 263 5.21 -7.22 6.64
CA TRP A 263 5.48 -8.17 7.71
C TRP A 263 6.25 -9.41 7.23
N LEU A 264 6.04 -9.85 5.99
CA LEU A 264 6.76 -10.98 5.41
C LEU A 264 7.93 -10.57 4.51
N GLY A 265 8.12 -9.28 4.23
CA GLY A 265 9.20 -8.80 3.37
C GLY A 265 9.08 -9.25 1.90
N GLN A 266 7.88 -9.57 1.44
CA GLN A 266 7.63 -10.09 0.09
C GLN A 266 7.24 -8.95 -0.85
N TRP A 267 7.95 -8.84 -1.96
CA TRP A 267 7.59 -7.92 -3.04
C TRP A 267 6.44 -8.51 -3.85
N ILE A 268 5.36 -7.74 -4.02
CA ILE A 268 4.16 -8.16 -4.76
C ILE A 268 4.23 -7.74 -6.22
N SER A 269 3.52 -8.47 -7.09
CA SER A 269 3.57 -8.27 -8.54
C SER A 269 2.56 -7.24 -9.06
N GLY A 270 1.58 -6.81 -8.25
CA GLY A 270 0.58 -5.81 -8.62
C GLY A 270 1.17 -4.39 -8.62
N VAL A 271 0.65 -3.54 -9.51
CA VAL A 271 0.94 -2.10 -9.50
C VAL A 271 0.19 -1.42 -8.34
N GLY A 272 -0.97 -2.01 -7.93
CA GLY A 272 -1.75 -1.65 -6.76
C GLY A 272 -1.48 -2.60 -5.57
N ASP A 273 -1.95 -2.23 -4.40
CA ASP A 273 -1.73 -2.99 -3.15
C ASP A 273 -2.98 -3.67 -2.59
N ALA A 274 -4.03 -3.78 -3.41
CA ALA A 274 -5.30 -4.36 -2.97
C ALA A 274 -5.21 -5.85 -2.65
N VAL A 275 -4.44 -6.65 -3.43
CA VAL A 275 -4.40 -8.11 -3.31
C VAL A 275 -2.97 -8.63 -3.39
N GLY A 276 -2.60 -9.51 -2.46
CA GLY A 276 -1.30 -10.18 -2.46
C GLY A 276 -1.23 -11.33 -3.48
N ASP A 277 -0.03 -11.56 -4.05
CA ASP A 277 0.22 -12.60 -5.06
C ASP A 277 -0.26 -13.99 -4.62
N ALA A 278 -0.01 -14.36 -3.35
CA ALA A 278 -0.42 -15.66 -2.81
C ALA A 278 -1.95 -15.84 -2.76
N THR A 279 -2.70 -14.76 -2.59
CA THR A 279 -4.17 -14.75 -2.65
C THR A 279 -4.63 -14.89 -4.10
N LEU A 280 -4.02 -14.15 -5.02
CA LEU A 280 -4.29 -14.28 -6.46
C LEU A 280 -4.03 -15.71 -6.95
N ASP A 281 -2.88 -16.29 -6.62
CA ASP A 281 -2.53 -17.67 -7.02
C ASP A 281 -3.60 -18.70 -6.59
N LYS A 282 -4.16 -18.51 -5.41
CA LYS A 282 -5.22 -19.40 -4.91
C LYS A 282 -6.59 -19.13 -5.53
N CYS A 283 -6.88 -17.90 -5.97
CA CYS A 283 -8.11 -17.55 -6.64
C CYS A 283 -8.16 -18.08 -8.07
N PHE A 284 -7.05 -18.02 -8.81
CA PHE A 284 -6.97 -18.42 -10.21
C PHE A 284 -6.82 -19.96 -10.34
N ARG A 285 -7.91 -20.69 -10.10
CA ARG A 285 -7.97 -22.16 -10.07
C ARG A 285 -8.95 -22.77 -11.07
N LEU A 286 -9.67 -21.97 -11.86
CA LEU A 286 -10.56 -22.47 -12.89
C LEU A 286 -9.80 -22.60 -14.23
N ASN A 287 -10.17 -23.60 -15.03
CA ASN A 287 -9.50 -23.90 -16.29
C ASN A 287 -9.93 -23.01 -17.46
N GLY A 288 -11.02 -22.24 -17.33
CA GLY A 288 -11.51 -21.36 -18.38
C GLY A 288 -12.94 -20.87 -18.12
N PRO A 289 -13.52 -20.15 -19.10
CA PRO A 289 -14.86 -19.59 -18.98
C PRO A 289 -15.95 -20.66 -18.98
N VAL A 290 -17.07 -20.31 -18.37
CA VAL A 290 -18.31 -21.05 -18.52
C VAL A 290 -18.92 -20.75 -19.89
N THR A 291 -19.32 -21.75 -20.64
CA THR A 291 -19.85 -21.61 -22.01
C THR A 291 -21.36 -21.57 -22.09
N GLU A 292 -22.06 -22.05 -21.06
CA GLU A 292 -23.52 -22.07 -20.93
C GLU A 292 -23.94 -21.92 -19.47
N ALA A 293 -25.15 -21.46 -19.21
CA ALA A 293 -25.65 -21.34 -17.86
C ALA A 293 -25.83 -22.73 -17.22
N GLU A 294 -25.42 -22.86 -15.95
CA GLU A 294 -25.48 -24.12 -15.21
C GLU A 294 -26.60 -24.06 -14.16
N ASP A 295 -27.26 -25.18 -13.93
CA ASP A 295 -28.31 -25.31 -12.93
C ASP A 295 -27.83 -24.97 -11.51
N GLY A 296 -28.63 -24.24 -10.75
CA GLY A 296 -28.31 -23.82 -9.38
C GLY A 296 -27.39 -22.59 -9.28
N TRP A 297 -26.90 -22.06 -10.41
CA TRP A 297 -26.14 -20.84 -10.46
C TRP A 297 -27.01 -19.65 -10.88
N LYS A 298 -26.91 -18.56 -10.15
CA LYS A 298 -27.44 -17.24 -10.52
C LYS A 298 -26.29 -16.41 -11.10
N TYR A 299 -26.56 -15.62 -12.16
CA TYR A 299 -25.53 -14.86 -12.82
C TYR A 299 -25.79 -13.37 -12.72
N LEU A 300 -24.72 -12.62 -12.47
CA LEU A 300 -24.69 -11.16 -12.45
C LEU A 300 -23.68 -10.71 -13.50
N ALA A 301 -23.99 -9.65 -14.23
CA ALA A 301 -23.06 -9.08 -15.21
C ALA A 301 -22.72 -7.64 -14.89
N GLY A 302 -21.51 -7.21 -15.23
CA GLY A 302 -21.06 -5.84 -15.10
C GLY A 302 -20.42 -5.35 -16.38
N LEU A 303 -20.56 -4.08 -16.67
CA LEU A 303 -20.01 -3.37 -17.82
C LEU A 303 -19.25 -2.14 -17.36
N ASP A 304 -18.00 -2.04 -17.75
CA ASP A 304 -17.18 -0.83 -17.69
C ASP A 304 -16.94 -0.34 -19.12
N LEU A 305 -17.39 0.88 -19.43
CA LEU A 305 -17.35 1.42 -20.78
C LEU A 305 -16.26 2.47 -20.92
N GLY A 306 -15.17 2.13 -21.59
CA GLY A 306 -14.17 3.07 -22.10
C GLY A 306 -14.46 3.40 -23.58
N ILE A 307 -14.27 4.64 -23.99
CA ILE A 307 -14.47 5.05 -25.40
C ILE A 307 -13.14 5.41 -26.04
N ASN A 308 -12.39 6.34 -25.44
CA ASN A 308 -11.14 6.87 -25.97
C ASN A 308 -9.99 6.41 -25.06
N HIS A 309 -8.96 5.81 -25.62
CA HIS A 309 -7.74 5.38 -24.91
C HIS A 309 -7.92 4.25 -23.87
N ASP A 310 -9.13 4.06 -23.32
CA ASP A 310 -9.44 2.99 -22.38
C ASP A 310 -10.21 1.86 -23.09
N HIS A 311 -10.05 0.63 -22.61
CA HIS A 311 -10.79 -0.50 -23.09
C HIS A 311 -12.24 -0.46 -22.56
N SER A 312 -13.12 -1.21 -23.17
CA SER A 312 -14.41 -1.56 -22.55
C SER A 312 -14.34 -3.00 -22.03
N GLY A 313 -14.86 -3.23 -20.85
CA GLY A 313 -14.87 -4.55 -20.21
C GLY A 313 -16.27 -5.03 -19.87
N VAL A 314 -16.55 -6.32 -20.07
CA VAL A 314 -17.72 -7.01 -19.50
C VAL A 314 -17.24 -8.17 -18.67
N ALA A 315 -17.84 -8.37 -17.51
CA ALA A 315 -17.60 -9.54 -16.68
C ALA A 315 -18.91 -10.16 -16.19
N VAL A 316 -18.94 -11.47 -16.04
CA VAL A 316 -20.08 -12.24 -15.51
C VAL A 316 -19.61 -13.02 -14.30
N VAL A 317 -20.32 -12.83 -13.20
CA VAL A 317 -20.08 -13.56 -11.95
C VAL A 317 -21.22 -14.56 -11.73
N GLY A 318 -20.87 -15.81 -11.46
CA GLY A 318 -21.81 -16.86 -11.05
C GLY A 318 -21.81 -17.00 -9.54
N VAL A 319 -23.01 -17.06 -8.97
CA VAL A 319 -23.26 -17.23 -7.53
C VAL A 319 -24.05 -18.52 -7.33
N HIS A 320 -23.56 -19.39 -6.44
CA HIS A 320 -24.28 -20.61 -6.07
C HIS A 320 -24.53 -20.62 -4.56
N SER A 321 -25.69 -20.09 -4.13
CA SER A 321 -25.99 -19.85 -2.72
C SER A 321 -25.97 -21.13 -1.86
N LYS A 322 -26.50 -22.25 -2.35
CA LYS A 322 -26.49 -23.53 -1.61
C LYS A 322 -25.08 -24.10 -1.39
N LEU A 323 -24.18 -23.96 -2.38
CA LEU A 323 -22.79 -24.43 -2.28
C LEU A 323 -21.85 -23.35 -1.72
N GLN A 324 -22.38 -22.17 -1.45
CA GLN A 324 -21.57 -21.01 -0.99
C GLN A 324 -20.36 -20.77 -1.89
N ARG A 325 -20.59 -20.73 -3.21
CA ARG A 325 -19.54 -20.55 -4.22
C ARG A 325 -19.76 -19.29 -5.04
N LEU A 326 -18.67 -18.60 -5.30
CA LEU A 326 -18.57 -17.40 -6.12
C LEU A 326 -17.50 -17.60 -7.19
N ARG A 327 -17.84 -17.44 -8.46
CA ARG A 327 -16.87 -17.63 -9.55
C ARG A 327 -16.98 -16.55 -10.64
N VAL A 328 -15.88 -16.26 -11.29
CA VAL A 328 -15.86 -15.57 -12.55
C VAL A 328 -16.30 -16.53 -13.63
N ALA A 329 -17.51 -16.35 -14.18
CA ALA A 329 -18.07 -17.24 -15.19
C ALA A 329 -17.58 -16.89 -16.60
N TYR A 330 -17.49 -15.58 -16.90
CA TYR A 330 -17.05 -15.10 -18.20
C TYR A 330 -16.53 -13.67 -18.10
N PHE A 331 -15.60 -13.29 -18.95
CA PHE A 331 -15.24 -11.89 -19.19
C PHE A 331 -14.73 -11.67 -20.61
N ARG A 332 -14.82 -10.43 -21.07
CA ARG A 332 -14.28 -9.98 -22.35
C ARG A 332 -13.91 -8.51 -22.29
N ALA A 333 -12.86 -8.14 -23.00
CA ALA A 333 -12.47 -6.75 -23.24
C ALA A 333 -12.54 -6.41 -24.73
N TRP A 334 -12.74 -5.14 -25.02
CA TRP A 334 -12.66 -4.55 -26.36
C TRP A 334 -11.66 -3.42 -26.33
N GLU A 335 -10.65 -3.52 -27.18
CA GLU A 335 -9.61 -2.50 -27.34
C GLU A 335 -10.07 -1.43 -28.36
N PRO A 336 -9.58 -0.19 -28.20
CA PRO A 336 -9.80 0.85 -29.21
C PRO A 336 -9.26 0.41 -30.59
N SER A 337 -10.17 0.17 -31.55
CA SER A 337 -9.84 -0.38 -32.85
C SER A 337 -10.34 0.48 -34.02
N LEU A 338 -11.31 1.35 -33.79
CA LEU A 338 -11.83 2.27 -34.79
C LEU A 338 -11.06 3.60 -34.69
N GLU A 339 -10.73 4.18 -35.84
CA GLU A 339 -10.09 5.50 -35.92
C GLU A 339 -11.13 6.56 -36.29
N ASN A 340 -11.25 7.59 -35.46
CA ASN A 340 -12.16 8.71 -35.73
C ASN A 340 -11.53 9.75 -36.68
N ASP A 341 -12.32 10.76 -37.06
CA ASP A 341 -11.90 11.83 -38.00
C ASP A 341 -10.66 12.64 -37.50
N LYS A 342 -10.27 12.49 -36.25
CA LYS A 342 -9.09 13.14 -35.62
C LYS A 342 -7.89 12.21 -35.52
N GLY A 343 -7.97 10.98 -36.03
CA GLY A 343 -6.92 9.98 -35.91
C GLY A 343 -6.80 9.35 -34.49
N VAL A 344 -7.83 9.50 -33.64
CA VAL A 344 -7.88 8.91 -32.30
C VAL A 344 -8.58 7.56 -32.40
N LYS A 345 -7.98 6.54 -31.79
CA LYS A 345 -8.60 5.21 -31.72
C LYS A 345 -9.72 5.19 -30.69
N GLU A 346 -10.84 4.58 -31.07
CA GLU A 346 -12.03 4.43 -30.24
C GLU A 346 -12.49 2.97 -30.21
N VAL A 347 -13.17 2.59 -29.12
CA VAL A 347 -13.78 1.27 -28.97
C VAL A 347 -15.00 1.17 -29.87
N ASP A 348 -15.16 0.05 -30.57
CA ASP A 348 -16.37 -0.25 -31.33
C ASP A 348 -17.55 -0.54 -30.38
N ILE A 349 -18.37 0.47 -30.15
CA ILE A 349 -19.54 0.37 -29.26
C ILE A 349 -20.58 -0.64 -29.79
N ALA A 350 -20.67 -0.85 -31.12
CA ALA A 350 -21.57 -1.85 -31.68
C ALA A 350 -21.09 -3.28 -31.34
N ALA A 351 -19.77 -3.51 -31.31
CA ALA A 351 -19.19 -4.77 -30.86
C ALA A 351 -19.41 -5.01 -29.36
N VAL A 352 -19.32 -3.95 -28.54
CA VAL A 352 -19.62 -4.03 -27.09
C VAL A 352 -21.10 -4.37 -26.87
N GLU A 353 -22.01 -3.68 -27.57
CA GLU A 353 -23.47 -3.93 -27.52
C GLU A 353 -23.80 -5.39 -27.89
N GLU A 354 -23.22 -5.88 -28.98
CA GLU A 354 -23.42 -7.27 -29.38
C GLU A 354 -22.87 -8.26 -28.39
N GLY A 355 -21.69 -7.99 -27.79
CA GLY A 355 -21.12 -8.80 -26.70
C GLY A 355 -22.02 -8.87 -25.47
N CYS A 356 -22.60 -7.73 -25.05
CA CYS A 356 -23.55 -7.71 -23.92
C CYS A 356 -24.82 -8.54 -24.25
N ARG A 357 -25.30 -8.49 -25.50
CA ARG A 357 -26.44 -9.32 -25.94
C ARG A 357 -26.10 -10.82 -25.91
N GLN A 358 -24.90 -11.20 -26.31
CA GLN A 358 -24.44 -12.59 -26.24
C GLN A 358 -24.36 -13.06 -24.78
N VAL A 359 -23.81 -12.24 -23.87
CA VAL A 359 -23.80 -12.51 -22.44
C VAL A 359 -25.22 -12.72 -21.92
N ASN A 360 -26.15 -11.83 -22.26
CA ASN A 360 -27.55 -11.97 -21.83
C ASN A 360 -28.21 -13.24 -22.39
N LYS A 361 -27.93 -13.61 -23.62
CA LYS A 361 -28.44 -14.85 -24.22
C LYS A 361 -27.93 -16.13 -23.54
N ILE A 362 -26.65 -16.14 -23.11
CA ILE A 362 -26.01 -17.33 -22.53
C ILE A 362 -26.36 -17.46 -21.06
N PHE A 363 -26.24 -16.38 -20.29
CA PHE A 363 -26.28 -16.41 -18.82
C PHE A 363 -27.59 -15.92 -18.23
N THR A 364 -28.39 -15.16 -19.00
CA THR A 364 -29.60 -14.48 -18.52
C THR A 364 -29.36 -13.83 -17.15
N PRO A 365 -28.42 -12.83 -17.05
CA PRO A 365 -28.08 -12.27 -15.76
C PRO A 365 -29.30 -11.68 -15.07
N MET A 366 -29.45 -11.94 -13.77
CA MET A 366 -30.49 -11.31 -12.95
C MET A 366 -30.37 -9.79 -13.01
N TRP A 367 -29.15 -9.30 -13.21
CA TRP A 367 -28.80 -7.91 -13.14
C TRP A 367 -27.56 -7.63 -14.00
N PHE A 368 -27.54 -6.50 -14.69
CA PHE A 368 -26.44 -6.05 -15.53
C PHE A 368 -26.01 -4.64 -15.12
N GLY A 369 -25.00 -4.55 -14.22
CA GLY A 369 -24.50 -3.30 -13.66
C GLY A 369 -23.65 -2.50 -14.64
N TYR A 370 -23.70 -1.17 -14.58
CA TYR A 370 -22.88 -0.29 -15.41
C TYR A 370 -22.63 1.06 -14.72
N ASP A 371 -21.50 1.71 -15.02
CA ASP A 371 -21.30 3.12 -14.67
C ASP A 371 -21.96 4.03 -15.72
N PRO A 372 -22.77 5.02 -15.33
CA PRO A 372 -23.39 5.96 -16.27
C PRO A 372 -22.40 6.90 -16.96
N ALA A 373 -21.19 7.05 -16.43
CA ALA A 373 -20.13 7.86 -17.01
C ALA A 373 -19.70 7.37 -18.40
N ALA A 374 -18.92 8.16 -19.12
CA ALA A 374 -18.31 7.83 -20.41
C ALA A 374 -19.30 7.28 -21.48
N GLY A 375 -20.57 7.70 -21.45
CA GLY A 375 -21.59 7.22 -22.41
C GLY A 375 -22.30 5.93 -22.01
N GLY A 376 -22.01 5.39 -20.81
CA GLY A 376 -22.65 4.19 -20.27
C GLY A 376 -24.17 4.28 -20.25
N SER A 377 -24.73 5.42 -19.84
CA SER A 377 -26.20 5.65 -19.87
C SER A 377 -26.82 5.51 -21.26
N PHE A 378 -26.12 5.96 -22.30
CA PHE A 378 -26.63 5.85 -23.69
C PHE A 378 -26.64 4.38 -24.15
N LEU A 379 -25.58 3.65 -23.91
CA LEU A 379 -25.51 2.22 -24.22
C LEU A 379 -26.54 1.41 -23.41
N ALA A 380 -26.65 1.70 -22.10
CA ALA A 380 -27.63 1.04 -21.24
C ALA A 380 -29.07 1.25 -21.70
N GLN A 381 -29.44 2.46 -22.17
CA GLN A 381 -30.76 2.73 -22.74
C GLN A 381 -31.04 1.84 -23.97
N ARG A 382 -30.03 1.63 -24.82
CA ARG A 382 -30.16 0.75 -26.00
C ARG A 382 -30.31 -0.72 -25.60
N LEU A 383 -29.53 -1.15 -24.61
CA LEU A 383 -29.58 -2.52 -24.12
C LEU A 383 -30.89 -2.83 -23.38
N ARG A 384 -31.45 -1.89 -22.59
CA ARG A 384 -32.79 -2.02 -21.97
C ARG A 384 -33.88 -2.24 -23.05
N LYS A 385 -33.85 -1.50 -24.14
CA LYS A 385 -34.79 -1.71 -25.27
C LYS A 385 -34.68 -3.10 -25.90
N LYS A 386 -33.59 -3.82 -25.64
CA LYS A 386 -33.34 -5.19 -26.09
C LYS A 386 -33.55 -6.24 -25.00
N GLY A 387 -34.14 -5.84 -23.87
CA GLY A 387 -34.54 -6.72 -22.79
C GLY A 387 -33.44 -7.05 -21.76
N LEU A 388 -32.30 -6.32 -21.73
CA LEU A 388 -31.32 -6.49 -20.70
C LEU A 388 -31.72 -5.70 -19.42
N LYS A 389 -31.58 -6.31 -18.26
CA LYS A 389 -31.88 -5.70 -16.96
C LYS A 389 -30.72 -4.80 -16.50
N MET A 390 -30.60 -3.63 -17.14
CA MET A 390 -29.48 -2.69 -16.90
C MET A 390 -29.72 -1.88 -15.64
N ARG A 391 -28.76 -1.92 -14.68
CA ARG A 391 -28.79 -1.14 -13.45
C ARG A 391 -27.55 -0.26 -13.31
N GLU A 392 -27.80 0.94 -12.82
CA GLU A 392 -26.77 1.95 -12.62
C GLU A 392 -25.98 1.70 -11.35
N MET A 393 -24.66 1.83 -11.42
CA MET A 393 -23.72 1.78 -10.31
C MET A 393 -22.70 2.90 -10.46
N THR A 394 -23.02 4.08 -9.96
CA THR A 394 -22.19 5.27 -10.10
C THR A 394 -20.90 5.16 -9.32
N PHE A 395 -19.74 5.15 -9.99
CA PHE A 395 -18.44 5.16 -9.31
C PHE A 395 -18.12 6.44 -8.55
N GLY A 396 -18.68 7.57 -8.95
CA GLY A 396 -18.54 8.84 -8.23
C GLY A 396 -19.17 8.85 -6.83
N SER A 397 -20.05 7.89 -6.52
CA SER A 397 -20.70 7.78 -5.21
C SER A 397 -19.73 7.16 -4.18
N PRO A 398 -19.39 7.88 -3.07
CA PRO A 398 -18.56 7.32 -2.01
C PRO A 398 -19.14 6.04 -1.38
N LYS A 399 -20.48 5.91 -1.36
CA LYS A 399 -21.19 4.74 -0.85
C LYS A 399 -20.94 3.53 -1.75
N ASN A 400 -21.11 3.68 -3.07
CA ASN A 400 -20.86 2.61 -4.03
C ASN A 400 -19.39 2.20 -4.05
N GLN A 401 -18.45 3.17 -3.98
CA GLN A 401 -17.02 2.87 -3.89
C GLN A 401 -16.69 2.03 -2.64
N THR A 402 -17.28 2.37 -1.49
CA THR A 402 -17.08 1.61 -0.25
C THR A 402 -17.70 0.21 -0.38
N ALA A 403 -18.91 0.09 -0.93
CA ALA A 403 -19.58 -1.20 -1.12
C ALA A 403 -18.76 -2.11 -2.06
N MET A 404 -18.31 -1.59 -3.20
CA MET A 404 -17.47 -2.34 -4.15
C MET A 404 -16.13 -2.77 -3.54
N ALA A 405 -15.44 -1.86 -2.86
CA ALA A 405 -14.16 -2.16 -2.19
C ALA A 405 -14.33 -3.23 -1.10
N THR A 406 -15.36 -3.10 -0.27
CA THR A 406 -15.66 -4.05 0.80
C THR A 406 -16.02 -5.42 0.21
N ALA A 407 -16.89 -5.46 -0.80
CA ALA A 407 -17.27 -6.70 -1.47
C ALA A 407 -16.08 -7.38 -2.15
N PHE A 408 -15.19 -6.62 -2.76
CA PHE A 408 -13.96 -7.15 -3.35
C PHE A 408 -13.05 -7.77 -2.28
N VAL A 409 -12.84 -7.09 -1.13
CA VAL A 409 -12.08 -7.64 -0.01
C VAL A 409 -12.69 -8.94 0.50
N ILE A 410 -14.02 -9.00 0.67
CA ILE A 410 -14.73 -10.21 1.12
C ILE A 410 -14.59 -11.34 0.10
N ALA A 411 -14.74 -11.05 -1.19
CA ALA A 411 -14.61 -12.04 -2.26
C ALA A 411 -13.20 -12.62 -2.36
N MET A 412 -12.17 -11.78 -2.15
CA MET A 412 -10.78 -12.20 -2.18
C MET A 412 -10.32 -12.85 -0.87
N LYS A 413 -10.99 -12.54 0.26
CA LYS A 413 -10.67 -13.13 1.56
C LYS A 413 -10.76 -14.65 1.50
N ASP A 414 -9.75 -15.32 2.05
CA ASP A 414 -9.63 -16.78 2.04
C ASP A 414 -9.70 -17.40 0.63
N SER A 415 -9.43 -16.58 -0.41
CA SER A 415 -9.49 -16.99 -1.82
C SER A 415 -10.85 -17.56 -2.24
N ARG A 416 -11.92 -16.92 -1.76
CA ARG A 416 -13.30 -17.37 -2.01
C ARG A 416 -13.76 -17.18 -3.45
N LEU A 417 -13.27 -16.11 -4.15
CA LEU A 417 -13.54 -15.89 -5.56
C LEU A 417 -12.76 -16.90 -6.41
N GLU A 418 -13.45 -17.71 -7.16
CA GLU A 418 -12.86 -18.64 -8.12
C GLU A 418 -12.71 -17.95 -9.48
N CYS A 419 -11.48 -17.87 -9.98
CA CYS A 419 -11.13 -17.18 -11.22
C CYS A 419 -10.49 -18.12 -12.22
N TYR A 420 -10.64 -17.80 -13.50
CA TYR A 420 -9.78 -18.24 -14.59
C TYR A 420 -9.10 -17.01 -15.21
N ASP A 421 -8.09 -17.24 -16.02
CA ASP A 421 -7.48 -16.16 -16.81
C ASP A 421 -7.54 -16.47 -18.30
N ASP A 422 -7.46 -15.43 -19.12
CA ASP A 422 -7.29 -15.57 -20.56
C ASP A 422 -5.81 -15.84 -20.90
N ALA A 423 -5.51 -16.07 -22.18
CA ALA A 423 -4.15 -16.33 -22.65
C ALA A 423 -3.18 -15.17 -22.35
N ASP A 424 -3.71 -13.96 -22.21
CA ASP A 424 -2.93 -12.74 -21.97
C ASP A 424 -2.79 -12.40 -20.48
N GLY A 425 -3.41 -13.16 -19.57
CA GLY A 425 -3.40 -12.90 -18.12
C GLY A 425 -4.10 -11.60 -17.74
N ARG A 426 -5.14 -11.22 -18.45
CA ARG A 426 -5.80 -9.91 -18.35
C ARG A 426 -6.46 -9.69 -16.99
N LEU A 427 -7.31 -10.62 -16.55
CA LEU A 427 -8.05 -10.46 -15.30
C LEU A 427 -7.09 -10.41 -14.09
N ARG A 428 -6.07 -11.27 -14.10
CA ARG A 428 -5.05 -11.28 -13.05
C ARG A 428 -4.29 -9.95 -13.01
N ARG A 429 -3.94 -9.43 -14.17
CA ARG A 429 -3.27 -8.12 -14.30
C ARG A 429 -4.17 -6.98 -13.80
N ASP A 430 -5.47 -7.00 -14.13
CA ASP A 430 -6.43 -6.01 -13.67
C ASP A 430 -6.58 -6.01 -12.14
N PHE A 431 -6.66 -7.18 -11.50
CA PHE A 431 -6.67 -7.29 -10.04
C PHE A 431 -5.38 -6.74 -9.42
N GLY A 432 -4.24 -6.95 -10.09
CA GLY A 432 -2.96 -6.38 -9.68
C GLY A 432 -2.85 -4.85 -9.81
N LYS A 433 -3.79 -4.19 -10.51
CA LYS A 433 -3.85 -2.71 -10.62
C LYS A 433 -4.71 -2.06 -9.54
N PHE A 434 -5.50 -2.84 -8.81
CA PHE A 434 -6.35 -2.29 -7.75
C PHE A 434 -5.55 -1.86 -6.55
N ASP A 435 -5.94 -0.70 -6.02
CA ASP A 435 -5.46 -0.14 -4.77
C ASP A 435 -6.64 0.12 -3.84
N ILE A 436 -6.48 -0.20 -2.55
CA ILE A 436 -7.53 0.00 -1.55
C ILE A 436 -7.04 0.99 -0.50
N ASP A 437 -7.58 2.21 -0.55
CA ASP A 437 -7.36 3.20 0.49
C ASP A 437 -8.09 2.77 1.78
N ARG A 438 -7.31 2.41 2.79
CA ARG A 438 -7.76 2.00 4.13
C ARG A 438 -7.61 3.12 5.17
N SER A 439 -7.30 4.34 4.74
CA SER A 439 -6.96 5.47 5.61
C SER A 439 -8.10 5.89 6.55
N ARG A 440 -9.34 5.50 6.26
CA ARG A 440 -10.52 5.76 7.08
C ARG A 440 -11.06 4.44 7.62
N MET A 441 -11.02 4.27 8.95
CA MET A 441 -11.56 3.09 9.63
C MET A 441 -12.97 2.76 9.13
N GLY A 442 -13.15 1.54 8.59
CA GLY A 442 -14.44 1.02 8.10
C GLY A 442 -14.92 1.55 6.75
N LYS A 443 -14.16 2.42 6.06
CA LYS A 443 -14.51 2.92 4.73
C LYS A 443 -13.37 2.65 3.76
N TYR A 444 -13.48 1.59 2.99
CA TYR A 444 -12.56 1.30 1.91
C TYR A 444 -12.92 2.11 0.67
N LYS A 445 -11.91 2.56 -0.07
CA LYS A 445 -12.09 3.14 -1.39
C LYS A 445 -11.24 2.33 -2.38
N LEU A 446 -11.88 1.77 -3.39
CA LEU A 446 -11.19 1.09 -4.47
C LEU A 446 -10.79 2.11 -5.54
N THR A 447 -9.53 2.07 -5.93
CA THR A 447 -9.00 2.81 -7.07
C THR A 447 -8.20 1.86 -7.96
N SER A 448 -8.00 2.21 -9.21
CA SER A 448 -7.11 1.47 -10.09
C SER A 448 -6.00 2.37 -10.62
N VAL A 449 -4.80 1.79 -10.71
CA VAL A 449 -3.63 2.46 -11.32
C VAL A 449 -3.64 2.14 -12.81
N SER A 450 -3.44 3.15 -13.66
CA SER A 450 -3.23 2.94 -15.09
C SER A 450 -1.78 2.54 -15.37
N ASP A 451 -1.58 1.55 -16.23
CA ASP A 451 -0.27 1.12 -16.73
C ASP A 451 -0.18 1.21 -18.27
N ALA A 452 0.85 0.60 -18.86
CA ALA A 452 1.02 0.57 -20.32
C ALA A 452 -0.12 -0.18 -21.07
N TYR A 453 -0.93 -0.93 -20.35
CA TYR A 453 -2.08 -1.70 -20.87
C TYR A 453 -3.44 -1.06 -20.54
N GLY A 454 -3.46 0.20 -20.07
CA GLY A 454 -4.66 0.94 -19.71
C GLY A 454 -5.11 0.73 -18.27
N HIS A 455 -6.38 0.99 -17.98
CA HIS A 455 -7.02 0.79 -16.68
C HIS A 455 -7.41 -0.68 -16.44
N ALA A 456 -8.02 -0.98 -15.29
CA ALA A 456 -8.47 -2.32 -14.91
C ALA A 456 -9.93 -2.57 -15.37
N ASP A 457 -10.19 -2.46 -16.68
CA ASP A 457 -11.55 -2.37 -17.22
C ASP A 457 -12.39 -3.63 -16.99
N VAL A 458 -11.81 -4.82 -17.18
CA VAL A 458 -12.48 -6.10 -16.88
C VAL A 458 -12.62 -6.29 -15.37
N GLY A 459 -11.57 -5.96 -14.62
CA GLY A 459 -11.59 -5.99 -13.16
C GLY A 459 -12.67 -5.07 -12.59
N THR A 460 -12.80 -3.86 -13.13
CA THR A 460 -13.82 -2.87 -12.75
C THR A 460 -15.23 -3.38 -13.07
N ALA A 461 -15.45 -3.91 -14.29
CA ALA A 461 -16.72 -4.54 -14.68
C ALA A 461 -17.10 -5.67 -13.70
N LEU A 462 -16.13 -6.45 -13.25
CA LEU A 462 -16.37 -7.52 -12.28
C LEU A 462 -16.73 -6.95 -10.91
N VAL A 463 -16.00 -5.95 -10.42
CA VAL A 463 -16.21 -5.36 -9.07
C VAL A 463 -17.60 -4.74 -8.94
N ILE A 464 -18.18 -4.21 -10.01
CA ILE A 464 -19.57 -3.73 -10.04
C ILE A 464 -20.56 -4.81 -9.57
N THR A 465 -20.31 -6.07 -9.89
CA THR A 465 -21.23 -7.18 -9.56
C THR A 465 -21.09 -7.68 -8.13
N LEU A 466 -19.95 -7.46 -7.49
CA LEU A 466 -19.61 -8.12 -6.23
C LEU A 466 -20.50 -7.72 -5.04
N PRO A 467 -20.95 -6.48 -4.87
CA PRO A 467 -21.83 -6.15 -3.75
C PRO A 467 -23.05 -7.07 -3.69
N LEU A 468 -23.79 -7.19 -4.80
CA LEU A 468 -24.96 -8.07 -4.86
C LEU A 468 -24.57 -9.56 -4.77
N ALA A 469 -23.45 -9.96 -5.34
CA ALA A 469 -22.96 -11.34 -5.25
C ALA A 469 -22.69 -11.76 -3.80
N ILE A 470 -22.05 -10.89 -3.02
CA ILE A 470 -21.75 -11.12 -1.60
C ILE A 470 -23.04 -11.17 -0.79
N GLU A 471 -24.00 -10.31 -1.09
CA GLU A 471 -25.31 -10.28 -0.45
C GLU A 471 -26.07 -11.59 -0.71
N LEU A 472 -26.15 -12.05 -1.96
CA LEU A 472 -26.78 -13.34 -2.32
C LEU A 472 -26.14 -14.56 -1.64
N LEU A 473 -24.91 -14.46 -1.18
CA LEU A 473 -24.21 -15.50 -0.43
C LEU A 473 -24.33 -15.34 1.09
N GLY A 474 -24.86 -14.22 1.58
CA GLY A 474 -24.89 -13.91 3.01
C GLY A 474 -23.49 -13.80 3.63
N TRP A 475 -22.45 -13.47 2.83
CA TRP A 475 -21.08 -13.36 3.34
C TRP A 475 -20.78 -12.01 4.01
N GLY A 476 -21.65 -11.04 3.87
CA GLY A 476 -21.48 -9.71 4.42
C GLY A 476 -22.12 -9.58 5.81
N GLY A 477 -21.32 -9.35 6.84
CA GLY A 477 -21.75 -8.51 7.94
C GLY A 477 -21.47 -7.08 7.55
N PHE A 478 -22.29 -6.46 6.70
CA PHE A 478 -22.19 -5.02 6.44
C PHE A 478 -22.48 -4.29 7.75
N ALA A 479 -21.63 -3.33 8.11
CA ALA A 479 -21.82 -2.48 9.26
C ALA A 479 -23.26 -1.92 9.28
N GLN A 480 -23.78 -1.72 10.46
CA GLN A 480 -25.18 -1.38 10.83
C GLN A 480 -25.86 -0.21 10.09
N ASP A 481 -25.26 0.39 9.07
CA ASP A 481 -25.81 1.43 8.19
C ASP A 481 -25.48 1.28 6.71
N GLY A 482 -25.06 0.09 6.31
CA GLY A 482 -24.60 -0.25 4.95
C GLY A 482 -25.70 -0.79 4.04
N THR A 483 -26.90 -0.19 4.04
CA THR A 483 -27.83 -0.37 2.93
C THR A 483 -27.12 0.02 1.63
N ILE A 484 -27.03 -0.90 0.67
CA ILE A 484 -26.58 -0.60 -0.69
C ILE A 484 -27.60 0.40 -1.22
N ALA A 485 -27.19 1.67 -1.42
CA ALA A 485 -28.07 2.61 -2.08
C ALA A 485 -28.04 2.28 -3.56
N TRP A 486 -29.08 1.65 -3.97
CA TRP A 486 -29.43 1.60 -5.36
C TRP A 486 -29.96 3.00 -5.74
N ASP A 487 -29.28 3.68 -6.64
CA ASP A 487 -29.79 4.93 -7.25
C ASP A 487 -30.84 4.63 -8.36
N GLY A 488 -31.58 3.54 -8.23
CA GLY A 488 -32.69 3.17 -9.09
C GLY A 488 -33.94 2.99 -8.23
N ASP A 489 -35.04 3.53 -8.68
CA ASP A 489 -36.33 3.37 -8.01
C ASP A 489 -36.64 1.88 -7.85
N ALA A 490 -37.15 1.51 -6.66
CA ALA A 490 -37.52 0.14 -6.31
C ALA A 490 -38.61 -0.47 -7.22
N GLU A 491 -39.16 0.32 -8.14
CA GLU A 491 -40.16 -0.08 -9.12
C GLU A 491 -39.69 -1.05 -10.21
N ASP A 492 -38.40 -1.41 -10.23
CA ASP A 492 -37.79 -2.21 -11.33
C ASP A 492 -37.79 -3.73 -11.11
N LEU A 493 -38.17 -4.26 -9.94
CA LEU A 493 -38.38 -5.69 -9.75
C LEU A 493 -39.87 -6.02 -9.89
N THR A 494 -40.19 -7.04 -10.67
CA THR A 494 -41.56 -7.56 -10.74
C THR A 494 -41.89 -8.37 -9.49
N GLU A 495 -43.18 -8.48 -9.13
CA GLU A 495 -43.64 -9.28 -7.98
C GLU A 495 -43.07 -10.72 -8.01
N GLU A 496 -42.93 -11.30 -9.19
CA GLU A 496 -42.36 -12.64 -9.41
C GLU A 496 -40.85 -12.69 -9.07
N GLU A 497 -40.11 -11.60 -9.32
CA GLU A 497 -38.68 -11.47 -9.03
C GLU A 497 -38.40 -11.19 -7.54
N VAL A 498 -39.34 -10.52 -6.86
CA VAL A 498 -39.29 -10.32 -5.40
C VAL A 498 -39.57 -11.63 -4.67
N GLU A 499 -40.49 -12.46 -5.17
CA GLU A 499 -40.77 -13.78 -4.59
C GLU A 499 -39.58 -14.76 -4.74
N GLU A 500 -38.71 -14.58 -5.75
CA GLU A 500 -37.50 -15.37 -5.93
C GLU A 500 -36.32 -14.91 -5.05
N LEU A 501 -36.42 -13.77 -4.36
CA LEU A 501 -35.40 -13.32 -3.39
C LEU A 501 -35.40 -14.23 -2.16
N PRO A 502 -34.24 -14.49 -1.52
CA PRO A 502 -34.19 -15.07 -0.17
C PRO A 502 -35.06 -14.27 0.79
N ASP A 503 -35.72 -14.95 1.73
CA ASP A 503 -36.66 -14.34 2.68
C ASP A 503 -36.10 -13.11 3.41
N GLU A 504 -34.81 -13.17 3.77
CA GLU A 504 -34.08 -12.05 4.42
C GLU A 504 -33.91 -10.81 3.51
N LEU A 505 -33.93 -10.97 2.19
CA LEU A 505 -33.87 -9.88 1.22
C LEU A 505 -35.24 -9.37 0.80
N ARG A 506 -36.26 -10.21 0.92
CA ARG A 506 -37.64 -9.84 0.68
C ARG A 506 -38.13 -8.89 1.77
N ASP A 507 -37.84 -9.19 3.05
CA ASP A 507 -38.15 -8.33 4.18
C ASP A 507 -37.50 -6.93 4.08
N ILE A 508 -36.29 -6.85 3.52
CA ILE A 508 -35.58 -5.58 3.29
C ILE A 508 -36.23 -4.79 2.15
N TYR A 509 -36.67 -5.48 1.11
CA TYR A 509 -37.35 -4.87 -0.03
C TYR A 509 -38.73 -4.32 0.37
N GLU A 510 -39.51 -5.10 1.15
CA GLU A 510 -40.81 -4.71 1.67
C GLU A 510 -40.75 -3.60 2.74
N MET A 511 -39.68 -3.56 3.57
CA MET A 511 -39.46 -2.46 4.53
C MET A 511 -39.07 -1.14 3.83
N GLY A 512 -38.54 -1.19 2.59
CA GLY A 512 -38.22 -0.01 1.81
C GLY A 512 -39.44 0.74 1.28
N GLU A 513 -40.60 0.07 1.15
CA GLU A 513 -41.84 0.69 0.68
C GLU A 513 -42.60 1.43 1.80
N GLU A 514 -42.39 1.10 3.09
CA GLU A 514 -43.13 1.73 4.20
C GLU A 514 -42.51 3.06 4.70
N ASP A 515 -41.30 3.46 4.29
CA ASP A 515 -40.60 4.61 4.91
C ASP A 515 -40.38 5.80 3.94
N ASP A 516 -41.40 6.14 3.14
CA ASP A 516 -41.39 7.33 2.24
C ASP A 516 -41.59 8.68 2.98
N ASP A 517 -41.64 8.68 4.34
CA ASP A 517 -41.89 9.87 5.17
C ASP A 517 -40.65 10.75 5.47
N TRP A 518 -39.45 10.38 5.02
CA TRP A 518 -38.24 11.17 5.23
C TRP A 518 -38.05 12.33 4.22
N LYS A 519 -38.73 12.33 3.10
CA LYS A 519 -38.63 13.37 2.03
C LYS A 519 -39.15 14.76 2.47
N HIS A 520 -39.83 14.87 3.61
CA HIS A 520 -40.42 16.11 4.08
C HIS A 520 -39.88 16.71 5.38
N ARG A 521 -38.81 16.15 5.98
CA ARG A 521 -38.19 16.75 7.17
C ARG A 521 -37.07 17.74 6.78
N LYS A 522 -37.40 19.04 6.89
CA LYS A 522 -36.39 20.12 6.86
C LYS A 522 -35.40 19.93 8.01
N PRO A 523 -34.08 20.18 7.80
CA PRO A 523 -33.08 20.06 8.84
C PRO A 523 -33.31 21.14 9.90
N GLY A 524 -33.71 20.73 11.10
CA GLY A 524 -33.77 21.56 12.28
C GLY A 524 -32.34 21.94 12.72
N ARG A 525 -32.09 23.23 12.85
CA ARG A 525 -30.92 23.80 13.51
C ARG A 525 -30.81 23.30 14.93
N ASN A 526 -29.71 22.67 15.29
CA ASN A 526 -29.38 22.48 16.69
C ASN A 526 -28.14 23.37 17.00
N PRO A 527 -28.26 24.30 17.96
CA PRO A 527 -27.12 25.10 18.40
C PRO A 527 -26.50 24.50 19.66
N ALA A 528 -25.25 24.75 19.83
CA ALA A 528 -24.37 24.58 21.02
C ALA A 528 -23.70 23.23 21.19
N ALA A 529 -22.43 23.39 21.11
CA ALA A 529 -21.38 23.51 22.15
C ALA A 529 -20.64 22.16 22.39
N TRP A 530 -19.50 22.19 22.33
CA TRP A 530 -18.14 22.39 22.88
C TRP A 530 -17.13 21.47 22.23
#